data_f54ba398cdf24248b5f72a566a17d3fe
#
_entry.id   f54ba398cdf24248b5f72a566a17d3fe
#
_cell.length_a   1.000
_cell.length_b   1.000
_cell.length_c   1.000
_cell.angle_alpha   90.00
_cell.angle_beta   90.00
_cell.angle_gamma   90.00
#
_symmetry.space_group_name_H-M   'P 1'
#
loop_
_entity.id
_entity.type
_entity.pdbx_description
1 polymer ?
#
loop_
_entity_poly.entity_id
_entity_poly.type
_entity_poly.pdbx_seq_one_letter_code
_entity_poly.pdbx_strand_id
1 'polypeptide(L)'
;MTASSPACGGPAEELLPATRRALTRRVAVGQAEGRTPSLVGAVARDSHPLWCGARSMLQEHEPDGNTQYRIGSLTKTFVAVLVMRLRDEGRLDLADPLGKYLDAGQAKSATIAQLLSHTAGLASETHGPWWERTPGDLRPELADILGPEPQRHPAGRLFHYSNPGYALLGALVGQLRGLAWHDVLRQEILEPLGMARTTTAPQSPHARGFAVHPWADVMQPEPAEATGLMAPAGELWSTAEDLCRFAVFLLDGHDQVLASSTLAEMRTPASPPGDNGWASGYGLGLQLFHRDGQVLYGHSGSMPGFLATLCVSPDDGLAGIALANTTSGPDIAAIAIDLVKIVADNEPRLPARWKPLPHVDQALLALTGLWYWGPRPYVLRLRADRAVELSPVAASGRASRFRAEPDGTWTGLDGYYTGETLRVVRGADDAVDHLDLGSFVFTREPYESGAPLAARPDPNGWGAG
;
A
#
# COMPACT_ATOMS: atom_id res chain seq x y z
N MET A 1 -2.36 -36.56 20.08
CA MET A 1 -2.35 -35.29 20.82
C MET A 1 -2.86 -34.23 19.87
N THR A 2 -4.10 -33.82 20.02
CA THR A 2 -4.81 -32.87 19.18
C THR A 2 -4.44 -31.47 19.66
N ALA A 3 -3.68 -30.73 18.84
CA ALA A 3 -3.41 -29.32 19.09
C ALA A 3 -4.70 -28.52 18.89
N SER A 4 -5.25 -28.01 19.97
CA SER A 4 -6.34 -27.04 19.95
C SER A 4 -5.77 -25.68 19.58
N SER A 5 -6.10 -25.18 18.38
CA SER A 5 -5.89 -23.77 18.03
C SER A 5 -6.77 -22.89 18.91
N PRO A 6 -6.23 -21.81 19.53
CA PRO A 6 -7.09 -20.83 20.19
C PRO A 6 -7.87 -20.03 19.15
N ALA A 7 -9.16 -19.85 19.42
CA ALA A 7 -10.15 -19.24 18.56
C ALA A 7 -9.93 -17.73 18.39
N CYS A 8 -9.69 -17.28 17.17
CA CYS A 8 -10.06 -15.94 16.75
C CYS A 8 -11.58 -15.94 16.50
N GLY A 9 -12.33 -15.19 17.31
CA GLY A 9 -13.80 -15.27 17.33
C GLY A 9 -14.48 -14.45 16.22
N GLY A 10 -15.23 -15.11 15.38
CA GLY A 10 -16.21 -14.63 14.42
C GLY A 10 -16.69 -15.83 13.59
N PRO A 11 -17.84 -15.85 12.92
CA PRO A 11 -18.15 -16.89 11.97
C PRO A 11 -17.22 -16.74 10.76
N ALA A 12 -15.99 -17.24 10.93
CA ALA A 12 -14.99 -17.27 9.88
C ALA A 12 -15.49 -18.22 8.79
N GLU A 13 -15.42 -17.79 7.54
CA GLU A 13 -15.38 -18.71 6.40
C GLU A 13 -14.32 -19.77 6.70
N GLU A 14 -14.71 -20.99 6.94
CA GLU A 14 -13.79 -22.01 7.37
C GLU A 14 -12.99 -22.47 6.16
N LEU A 15 -11.68 -22.15 6.15
CA LEU A 15 -10.78 -22.61 5.10
C LEU A 15 -10.84 -24.11 4.91
N LEU A 16 -10.81 -24.56 3.68
CA LEU A 16 -10.71 -25.98 3.34
C LEU A 16 -9.50 -26.62 4.08
N PRO A 17 -9.64 -27.87 4.53
CA PRO A 17 -8.52 -28.56 5.21
C PRO A 17 -7.26 -28.67 4.37
N ALA A 18 -7.37 -28.69 3.03
CA ALA A 18 -6.22 -28.69 2.12
C ALA A 18 -5.47 -27.36 2.17
N THR A 19 -6.21 -26.25 2.14
CA THR A 19 -5.65 -24.89 2.22
C THR A 19 -4.93 -24.67 3.55
N ARG A 20 -5.56 -25.05 4.67
CA ARG A 20 -4.92 -25.01 6.01
C ARG A 20 -3.63 -25.81 6.05
N ARG A 21 -3.61 -27.02 5.47
CA ARG A 21 -2.38 -27.82 5.39
C ARG A 21 -1.30 -27.16 4.54
N ALA A 22 -1.66 -26.55 3.42
CA ALA A 22 -0.71 -25.84 2.57
C ALA A 22 -0.08 -24.64 3.29
N LEU A 23 -0.89 -23.82 3.98
CA LEU A 23 -0.43 -22.70 4.80
C LEU A 23 0.51 -23.17 5.93
N THR A 24 0.10 -24.19 6.69
CA THR A 24 0.93 -24.78 7.75
C THR A 24 2.24 -25.32 7.21
N ARG A 25 2.20 -26.00 6.05
CA ARG A 25 3.41 -26.50 5.39
C ARG A 25 4.33 -25.35 4.97
N ARG A 26 3.78 -24.25 4.43
CA ARG A 26 4.59 -23.09 4.02
C ARG A 26 5.34 -22.46 5.19
N VAL A 27 4.68 -22.29 6.33
CA VAL A 27 5.31 -21.81 7.57
C VAL A 27 6.36 -22.80 8.05
N ALA A 28 6.05 -24.10 8.04
CA ALA A 28 7.01 -25.12 8.49
C ALA A 28 8.27 -25.18 7.63
N VAL A 29 8.12 -25.10 6.30
CA VAL A 29 9.24 -25.04 5.35
C VAL A 29 10.06 -23.77 5.56
N GLY A 30 9.38 -22.61 5.68
CA GLY A 30 10.05 -21.32 5.91
C GLY A 30 10.85 -21.29 7.20
N GLN A 31 10.33 -21.89 8.28
CA GLN A 31 11.04 -21.99 9.56
C GLN A 31 12.28 -22.91 9.44
N ALA A 32 12.13 -24.08 8.84
CA ALA A 32 13.20 -25.07 8.75
C ALA A 32 14.32 -24.65 7.78
N GLU A 33 13.98 -24.27 6.55
CA GLU A 33 14.94 -23.85 5.54
C GLU A 33 15.58 -22.51 5.85
N GLY A 34 14.81 -21.58 6.44
CA GLY A 34 15.29 -20.30 6.93
C GLY A 34 16.09 -20.38 8.22
N ARG A 35 16.21 -21.57 8.84
CA ARG A 35 16.94 -21.79 10.11
C ARG A 35 16.51 -20.76 11.17
N THR A 36 15.21 -20.42 11.21
CA THR A 36 14.71 -19.43 12.17
C THR A 36 14.15 -20.09 13.44
N PRO A 37 14.46 -19.55 14.62
CA PRO A 37 13.99 -20.15 15.88
C PRO A 37 12.48 -20.23 15.99
N SER A 38 11.77 -19.20 15.54
CA SER A 38 10.30 -19.24 15.40
C SER A 38 9.83 -18.42 14.19
N LEU A 39 8.73 -18.86 13.59
CA LEU A 39 8.04 -18.21 12.47
C LEU A 39 6.55 -18.23 12.71
N VAL A 40 5.91 -17.07 12.63
CA VAL A 40 4.46 -16.91 12.65
C VAL A 40 4.00 -16.45 11.28
N GLY A 41 2.98 -17.09 10.72
CA GLY A 41 2.31 -16.66 9.50
C GLY A 41 0.85 -16.40 9.76
N ALA A 42 0.26 -15.38 9.12
CA ALA A 42 -1.17 -15.12 9.18
C ALA A 42 -1.70 -14.64 7.82
N VAL A 43 -2.98 -14.90 7.59
CA VAL A 43 -3.72 -14.37 6.44
C VAL A 43 -4.99 -13.72 6.94
N ALA A 44 -5.29 -12.52 6.43
CA ALA A 44 -6.56 -11.84 6.62
C ALA A 44 -7.30 -11.73 5.29
N ARG A 45 -8.63 -11.80 5.32
CA ARG A 45 -9.54 -11.53 4.20
C ARG A 45 -10.62 -10.60 4.67
N ASP A 46 -10.91 -9.57 3.89
CA ASP A 46 -11.87 -8.54 4.25
C ASP A 46 -11.57 -7.99 5.66
N SER A 47 -12.52 -7.96 6.55
CA SER A 47 -12.34 -7.41 7.90
C SER A 47 -11.88 -8.44 8.96
N HIS A 48 -11.45 -9.64 8.56
CA HIS A 48 -11.22 -10.73 9.52
C HIS A 48 -9.91 -11.50 9.32
N PRO A 49 -9.21 -11.86 10.42
CA PRO A 49 -8.18 -12.89 10.37
C PRO A 49 -8.78 -14.21 9.89
N LEU A 50 -8.25 -14.77 8.82
CA LEU A 50 -8.72 -16.00 8.21
C LEU A 50 -7.96 -17.21 8.73
N TRP A 51 -6.68 -17.05 8.97
CA TRP A 51 -5.78 -18.08 9.46
C TRP A 51 -4.56 -17.45 10.16
N CYS A 52 -4.14 -18.11 11.22
CA CYS A 52 -2.86 -17.86 11.86
C CYS A 52 -2.23 -19.20 12.24
N GLY A 53 -0.93 -19.35 12.02
CA GLY A 53 -0.18 -20.53 12.38
C GLY A 53 1.28 -20.19 12.67
N ALA A 54 1.87 -20.94 13.57
CA ALA A 54 3.24 -20.74 14.00
C ALA A 54 4.03 -22.04 13.99
N ARG A 55 5.35 -21.91 13.96
CA ARG A 55 6.29 -23.00 14.20
C ARG A 55 7.47 -22.48 14.99
N SER A 56 7.84 -23.21 16.04
CA SER A 56 8.95 -22.86 16.91
C SER A 56 9.78 -24.10 17.24
N MET A 57 11.08 -23.89 17.44
CA MET A 57 11.98 -24.86 18.06
C MET A 57 12.22 -24.51 19.53
N LEU A 58 11.75 -23.36 20.01
CA LEU A 58 11.90 -22.92 21.39
C LEU A 58 10.90 -23.65 22.28
N GLN A 59 11.39 -24.36 23.27
CA GLN A 59 10.53 -25.16 24.18
C GLN A 59 9.80 -24.32 25.23
N GLU A 60 10.35 -23.13 25.54
CA GLU A 60 9.83 -22.26 26.60
C GLU A 60 8.64 -21.40 26.14
N HIS A 61 8.46 -21.24 24.84
CA HIS A 61 7.41 -20.42 24.26
C HIS A 61 6.98 -20.93 22.89
N GLU A 62 5.74 -21.36 22.79
CA GLU A 62 5.08 -21.63 21.51
C GLU A 62 4.38 -20.34 21.07
N PRO A 63 4.88 -19.65 20.03
CA PRO A 63 4.28 -18.39 19.60
C PRO A 63 2.90 -18.61 18.98
N ASP A 64 2.07 -17.62 19.13
CA ASP A 64 0.73 -17.55 18.57
C ASP A 64 0.49 -16.20 17.85
N GLY A 65 -0.75 -15.94 17.43
CA GLY A 65 -1.14 -14.69 16.80
C GLY A 65 -1.01 -13.46 17.68
N ASN A 66 -0.94 -13.61 19.00
CA ASN A 66 -0.81 -12.55 20.01
C ASN A 66 0.61 -12.37 20.56
N THR A 67 1.56 -13.16 20.10
CA THR A 67 2.97 -13.01 20.47
C THR A 67 3.59 -11.84 19.73
N GLN A 68 4.19 -10.89 20.46
CA GLN A 68 4.88 -9.75 19.86
C GLN A 68 6.21 -10.11 19.24
N TYR A 69 6.46 -9.55 18.07
CA TYR A 69 7.75 -9.52 17.37
C TYR A 69 8.11 -8.08 17.06
N ARG A 70 9.40 -7.75 16.99
CA ARG A 70 9.84 -6.45 16.50
C ARG A 70 9.63 -6.42 14.99
N ILE A 71 8.94 -5.38 14.49
CA ILE A 71 8.48 -5.34 13.08
C ILE A 71 9.35 -4.48 12.18
N GLY A 72 10.38 -3.86 12.74
CA GLY A 72 11.35 -3.09 11.96
C GLY A 72 10.69 -2.03 11.09
N SER A 73 11.12 -1.95 9.86
CA SER A 73 10.71 -0.91 8.91
C SER A 73 9.23 -0.89 8.53
N LEU A 74 8.41 -1.89 8.92
CA LEU A 74 6.95 -1.73 8.86
C LEU A 74 6.49 -0.48 9.63
N THR A 75 7.23 -0.07 10.65
CA THR A 75 7.02 1.19 11.39
C THR A 75 6.86 2.39 10.45
N LYS A 76 7.59 2.40 9.34
CA LYS A 76 7.53 3.50 8.37
C LYS A 76 6.15 3.68 7.75
N THR A 77 5.43 2.61 7.52
CA THR A 77 4.06 2.70 6.99
C THR A 77 3.13 3.39 7.99
N PHE A 78 3.27 3.12 9.28
CA PHE A 78 2.51 3.83 10.33
C PHE A 78 2.84 5.34 10.36
N VAL A 79 4.12 5.67 10.27
CA VAL A 79 4.55 7.09 10.20
C VAL A 79 4.00 7.76 8.95
N ALA A 80 4.04 7.08 7.80
CA ALA A 80 3.48 7.61 6.55
C ALA A 80 1.97 7.87 6.66
N VAL A 81 1.21 6.97 7.28
CA VAL A 81 -0.23 7.18 7.55
C VAL A 81 -0.46 8.44 8.38
N LEU A 82 0.34 8.69 9.42
CA LEU A 82 0.25 9.93 10.23
C LEU A 82 0.54 11.19 9.41
N VAL A 83 1.55 11.14 8.53
CA VAL A 83 1.89 12.27 7.65
C VAL A 83 0.76 12.53 6.63
N MET A 84 0.21 11.47 6.03
CA MET A 84 -0.90 11.61 5.08
C MET A 84 -2.17 12.13 5.76
N ARG A 85 -2.41 11.75 7.01
CA ARG A 85 -3.48 12.30 7.82
C ARG A 85 -3.32 13.81 8.06
N LEU A 86 -2.10 14.27 8.40
CA LEU A 86 -1.79 15.70 8.53
C LEU A 86 -2.03 16.45 7.20
N ARG A 87 -1.72 15.85 6.06
CA ARG A 87 -2.02 16.39 4.74
C ARG A 87 -3.52 16.52 4.52
N ASP A 88 -4.29 15.48 4.79
CA ASP A 88 -5.75 15.47 4.59
C ASP A 88 -6.47 16.50 5.48
N GLU A 89 -5.89 16.77 6.66
CA GLU A 89 -6.33 17.85 7.56
C GLU A 89 -5.88 19.26 7.12
N GLY A 90 -5.13 19.39 6.01
CA GLY A 90 -4.60 20.67 5.53
C GLY A 90 -3.49 21.28 6.39
N ARG A 91 -2.83 20.48 7.23
CA ARG A 91 -1.76 20.94 8.11
C ARG A 91 -0.38 20.96 7.45
N LEU A 92 -0.24 20.25 6.35
CA LEU A 92 0.95 20.27 5.50
C LEU A 92 0.55 20.00 4.04
N ASP A 93 1.43 20.35 3.10
CA ASP A 93 1.37 19.92 1.71
C ASP A 93 2.55 18.98 1.42
N LEU A 94 2.32 17.96 0.61
CA LEU A 94 3.38 17.01 0.23
C LEU A 94 4.51 17.66 -0.58
N ALA A 95 4.23 18.75 -1.29
CA ALA A 95 5.21 19.55 -2.00
C ALA A 95 6.00 20.51 -1.11
N ASP A 96 5.57 20.71 0.14
CA ASP A 96 6.28 21.60 1.07
C ASP A 96 7.68 21.06 1.38
N PRO A 97 8.69 21.92 1.45
CA PRO A 97 10.00 21.55 1.97
C PRO A 97 9.94 21.32 3.48
N LEU A 98 10.65 20.32 3.98
CA LEU A 98 10.71 19.98 5.40
C LEU A 98 11.06 21.18 6.29
N GLY A 99 11.95 22.05 5.81
CA GLY A 99 12.41 23.26 6.51
C GLY A 99 11.30 24.29 6.81
N LYS A 100 10.12 24.14 6.22
CA LYS A 100 8.94 24.96 6.58
C LYS A 100 8.43 24.62 7.99
N TYR A 101 8.68 23.40 8.46
CA TYR A 101 8.11 22.85 9.68
C TYR A 101 9.15 22.48 10.74
N LEU A 102 10.35 22.09 10.31
CA LEU A 102 11.36 21.50 11.17
C LEU A 102 12.75 22.03 10.79
N ASP A 103 13.56 22.40 11.79
CA ASP A 103 14.97 22.68 11.55
C ASP A 103 15.71 21.35 11.32
N ALA A 104 15.91 21.01 10.06
CA ALA A 104 16.55 19.79 9.62
C ALA A 104 17.89 20.03 8.93
N GLY A 105 18.54 21.18 9.20
CA GLY A 105 19.85 21.51 8.66
C GLY A 105 19.92 21.39 7.14
N GLN A 106 20.79 20.55 6.60
CA GLN A 106 20.94 20.33 5.15
C GLN A 106 19.78 19.57 4.51
N ALA A 107 18.98 18.80 5.29
CA ALA A 107 17.81 18.10 4.77
C ALA A 107 16.58 19.00 4.60
N LYS A 108 16.66 20.28 4.94
CA LYS A 108 15.53 21.24 4.95
C LYS A 108 14.85 21.44 3.60
N SER A 109 15.54 21.21 2.49
CA SER A 109 15.00 21.39 1.13
C SER A 109 14.27 20.16 0.59
N ALA A 110 14.40 18.99 1.25
CA ALA A 110 13.66 17.80 0.86
C ALA A 110 12.17 18.03 1.05
N THR A 111 11.35 17.67 0.07
CA THR A 111 9.89 17.76 0.22
C THR A 111 9.34 16.58 1.02
N ILE A 112 8.17 16.74 1.61
CA ILE A 112 7.50 15.69 2.37
C ILE A 112 7.25 14.46 1.47
N ALA A 113 6.80 14.66 0.22
CA ALA A 113 6.64 13.56 -0.74
C ALA A 113 7.95 12.82 -1.01
N GLN A 114 9.07 13.53 -1.15
CA GLN A 114 10.38 12.92 -1.39
C GLN A 114 10.86 12.09 -0.19
N LEU A 115 10.59 12.53 1.03
CA LEU A 115 10.89 11.75 2.23
C LEU A 115 10.04 10.48 2.31
N LEU A 116 8.73 10.59 2.07
CA LEU A 116 7.78 9.46 2.08
C LEU A 116 8.13 8.40 1.03
N SER A 117 8.61 8.82 -0.14
CA SER A 117 8.91 7.94 -1.28
C SER A 117 10.37 7.52 -1.40
N HIS A 118 11.23 7.90 -0.43
CA HIS A 118 12.67 7.65 -0.49
C HIS A 118 13.37 8.24 -1.73
N THR A 119 12.87 9.37 -2.23
CA THR A 119 13.47 10.10 -3.36
C THR A 119 14.17 11.40 -2.95
N ALA A 120 14.26 11.67 -1.65
CA ALA A 120 14.94 12.84 -1.13
C ALA A 120 16.47 12.83 -1.38
N GLY A 121 17.05 11.67 -1.71
CA GLY A 121 18.49 11.50 -1.92
C GLY A 121 19.34 11.58 -0.66
N LEU A 122 18.72 11.45 0.52
CA LEU A 122 19.42 11.41 1.80
C LEU A 122 20.17 10.09 1.97
N ALA A 123 21.20 10.09 2.84
CA ALA A 123 21.92 8.88 3.23
C ALA A 123 20.98 7.80 3.71
N SER A 124 21.28 6.53 3.39
CA SER A 124 20.47 5.38 3.80
C SER A 124 20.49 5.19 5.30
N GLU A 125 21.63 5.44 5.92
CA GLU A 125 21.88 5.20 7.33
C GLU A 125 22.36 6.47 8.06
N THR A 126 22.32 6.43 9.38
CA THR A 126 22.78 7.51 10.24
C THR A 126 24.29 7.68 10.15
N HIS A 127 24.75 8.88 10.45
CA HIS A 127 26.18 9.11 10.75
C HIS A 127 26.50 8.54 12.14
N GLY A 128 27.67 7.88 12.27
CA GLY A 128 28.16 7.36 13.54
C GLY A 128 27.91 5.86 13.75
N PRO A 129 27.80 5.40 15.00
CA PRO A 129 27.70 3.97 15.31
C PRO A 129 26.40 3.34 14.78
N TRP A 130 26.37 2.02 14.69
CA TRP A 130 25.22 1.23 14.26
C TRP A 130 24.02 1.43 15.18
N TRP A 131 23.06 2.26 14.74
CA TRP A 131 21.95 2.74 15.54
C TRP A 131 21.02 1.64 16.05
N GLU A 132 20.85 0.54 15.30
CA GLU A 132 20.00 -0.58 15.70
C GLU A 132 20.58 -1.39 16.90
N ARG A 133 21.87 -1.22 17.18
CA ARG A 133 22.59 -1.90 18.27
C ARG A 133 23.19 -0.93 19.30
N THR A 134 22.85 0.33 19.21
CA THR A 134 23.37 1.38 20.08
C THR A 134 22.20 2.03 20.79
N PRO A 135 22.24 2.20 22.14
CA PRO A 135 21.20 2.89 22.89
C PRO A 135 20.87 4.28 22.29
N GLY A 136 19.57 4.52 22.03
CA GLY A 136 19.10 5.69 21.28
C GLY A 136 19.27 7.02 22.04
N ASP A 137 19.42 6.99 23.36
CA ASP A 137 19.72 8.14 24.22
C ASP A 137 21.12 8.72 24.00
N LEU A 138 22.02 7.99 23.32
CA LEU A 138 23.32 8.50 22.89
C LEU A 138 23.25 9.42 21.67
N ARG A 139 22.07 9.65 21.12
CA ARG A 139 21.83 10.52 19.94
C ARG A 139 20.65 11.44 20.16
N PRO A 140 20.81 12.47 20.99
CA PRO A 140 19.69 13.31 21.41
C PRO A 140 19.20 14.30 20.33
N GLU A 141 20.03 14.62 19.32
CA GLU A 141 19.74 15.65 18.33
C GLU A 141 19.65 15.08 16.89
N LEU A 142 18.76 15.67 16.07
CA LEU A 142 18.65 15.30 14.64
C LEU A 142 19.95 15.50 13.87
N ALA A 143 20.73 16.52 14.20
CA ALA A 143 22.02 16.78 13.59
C ALA A 143 23.01 15.63 13.81
N ASP A 144 22.93 14.93 14.96
CA ASP A 144 23.81 13.81 15.29
C ASP A 144 23.54 12.58 14.39
N ILE A 145 22.29 12.39 13.98
CA ILE A 145 21.92 11.27 13.10
C ILE A 145 22.13 11.59 11.61
N LEU A 146 22.01 12.85 11.21
CA LEU A 146 22.18 13.28 9.83
C LEU A 146 23.66 13.39 9.43
N GLY A 147 24.53 13.83 10.36
CA GLY A 147 25.92 14.12 10.08
C GLY A 147 26.13 15.37 9.18
N PRO A 148 27.37 15.65 8.82
CA PRO A 148 27.72 16.88 8.09
C PRO A 148 27.28 16.87 6.63
N GLU A 149 27.15 15.72 5.99
CA GLU A 149 26.81 15.57 4.57
C GLU A 149 25.72 14.52 4.38
N PRO A 150 24.47 14.80 4.77
CA PRO A 150 23.39 13.82 4.66
C PRO A 150 22.91 13.59 3.23
N GLN A 151 23.16 14.57 2.29
CA GLN A 151 22.73 14.47 0.90
C GLN A 151 23.69 13.60 0.10
N ARG A 152 23.22 12.46 -0.45
CA ARG A 152 24.02 11.53 -1.27
C ARG A 152 23.74 11.66 -2.76
N HIS A 153 22.48 11.97 -3.11
CA HIS A 153 22.01 12.08 -4.48
C HIS A 153 21.14 13.32 -4.65
N PRO A 154 21.05 13.89 -5.85
CA PRO A 154 20.07 14.94 -6.14
C PRO A 154 18.65 14.45 -5.84
N ALA A 155 17.88 15.26 -5.12
CA ALA A 155 16.51 14.94 -4.78
C ALA A 155 15.61 14.75 -6.02
N GLY A 156 14.66 13.81 -5.96
CA GLY A 156 13.71 13.52 -7.03
C GLY A 156 14.25 12.68 -8.19
N ARG A 157 15.52 12.26 -8.17
CA ARG A 157 16.14 11.60 -9.33
C ARG A 157 16.09 10.07 -9.29
N LEU A 158 16.23 9.49 -8.10
CA LEU A 158 16.25 8.03 -7.96
C LEU A 158 15.70 7.63 -6.61
N PHE A 159 15.30 6.38 -6.52
CA PHE A 159 14.97 5.74 -5.27
C PHE A 159 16.25 5.48 -4.47
N HIS A 160 16.33 6.02 -3.25
CA HIS A 160 17.43 5.77 -2.33
C HIS A 160 16.87 5.68 -0.90
N TYR A 161 16.68 4.45 -0.44
CA TYR A 161 16.07 4.16 0.85
C TYR A 161 16.81 4.88 1.97
N SER A 162 16.09 5.59 2.86
CA SER A 162 16.69 6.38 3.94
C SER A 162 15.96 6.17 5.25
N ASN A 163 16.65 5.58 6.22
CA ASN A 163 16.19 5.48 7.61
C ASN A 163 16.13 6.86 8.28
N PRO A 164 17.16 7.74 8.16
CA PRO A 164 17.10 9.11 8.67
C PRO A 164 15.91 9.91 8.12
N GLY A 165 15.51 9.70 6.87
CA GLY A 165 14.34 10.36 6.28
C GLY A 165 13.06 10.10 7.07
N TYR A 166 12.88 8.89 7.59
CA TYR A 166 11.71 8.55 8.40
C TYR A 166 11.83 9.00 9.87
N ALA A 167 13.05 9.11 10.41
CA ALA A 167 13.26 9.79 11.67
C ALA A 167 12.80 11.26 11.60
N LEU A 168 13.12 11.95 10.50
CA LEU A 168 12.64 13.32 10.22
C LEU A 168 11.11 13.40 10.10
N LEU A 169 10.48 12.45 9.41
CA LEU A 169 9.02 12.40 9.30
C LEU A 169 8.35 12.17 10.67
N GLY A 170 8.91 11.30 11.52
CA GLY A 170 8.42 11.12 12.89
C GLY A 170 8.58 12.38 13.75
N ALA A 171 9.70 13.09 13.63
CA ALA A 171 9.92 14.38 14.29
C ALA A 171 8.93 15.44 13.77
N LEU A 172 8.65 15.47 12.47
CA LEU A 172 7.64 16.35 11.86
C LEU A 172 6.25 16.09 12.43
N VAL A 173 5.84 14.82 12.55
CA VAL A 173 4.55 14.45 13.18
C VAL A 173 4.49 14.98 14.60
N GLY A 174 5.53 14.74 15.40
CA GLY A 174 5.61 15.23 16.76
C GLY A 174 5.52 16.75 16.86
N GLN A 175 6.26 17.47 16.02
CA GLN A 175 6.25 18.93 15.96
C GLN A 175 4.87 19.49 15.63
N LEU A 176 4.19 18.93 14.61
CA LEU A 176 2.88 19.42 14.18
C LEU A 176 1.75 19.07 15.17
N ARG A 177 1.88 17.99 15.91
CA ARG A 177 0.88 17.57 16.92
C ARG A 177 1.16 18.13 18.32
N GLY A 178 2.41 18.54 18.59
CA GLY A 178 2.82 18.99 19.93
C GLY A 178 2.91 17.84 20.95
N LEU A 179 3.07 16.60 20.50
CA LEU A 179 3.15 15.36 21.27
C LEU A 179 4.30 14.50 20.74
N ALA A 180 4.80 13.56 21.54
CA ALA A 180 5.73 12.58 21.02
C ALA A 180 5.07 11.73 19.92
N TRP A 181 5.81 11.41 18.84
CA TRP A 181 5.25 10.70 17.66
C TRP A 181 4.54 9.39 18.04
N HIS A 182 5.03 8.68 19.04
CA HIS A 182 4.45 7.42 19.49
C HIS A 182 3.11 7.61 20.23
N ASP A 183 2.92 8.74 20.93
CA ASP A 183 1.63 9.09 21.53
C ASP A 183 0.61 9.45 20.45
N VAL A 184 1.05 10.18 19.42
CA VAL A 184 0.23 10.46 18.23
C VAL A 184 -0.17 9.15 17.54
N LEU A 185 0.79 8.26 17.31
CA LEU A 185 0.55 6.94 16.73
C LEU A 185 -0.51 6.16 17.52
N ARG A 186 -0.35 6.11 18.85
CA ARG A 186 -1.27 5.39 19.73
C ARG A 186 -2.70 5.96 19.62
N GLN A 187 -2.85 7.28 19.71
CA GLN A 187 -4.16 7.95 19.72
C GLN A 187 -4.84 7.91 18.35
N GLU A 188 -4.09 8.12 17.28
CA GLU A 188 -4.66 8.37 15.94
C GLU A 188 -4.72 7.13 15.06
N ILE A 189 -3.98 6.05 15.38
CA ILE A 189 -3.97 4.80 14.61
C ILE A 189 -4.29 3.60 15.48
N LEU A 190 -3.50 3.36 16.56
CA LEU A 190 -3.58 2.10 17.26
C LEU A 190 -4.89 1.92 18.03
N GLU A 191 -5.33 2.95 18.76
CA GLU A 191 -6.59 2.92 19.50
C GLU A 191 -7.81 2.79 18.56
N PRO A 192 -7.94 3.60 17.49
CA PRO A 192 -9.06 3.45 16.54
C PRO A 192 -9.11 2.08 15.85
N LEU A 193 -7.96 1.46 15.56
CA LEU A 193 -7.88 0.15 14.92
C LEU A 193 -7.91 -1.03 15.92
N GLY A 194 -7.95 -0.75 17.23
CA GLY A 194 -7.94 -1.78 18.27
C GLY A 194 -6.63 -2.56 18.36
N MET A 195 -5.50 -1.93 18.01
CA MET A 195 -4.16 -2.55 17.99
C MET A 195 -3.45 -2.41 19.33
N ALA A 196 -4.03 -3.01 20.37
CA ALA A 196 -3.58 -2.84 21.76
C ALA A 196 -2.21 -3.48 22.05
N ARG A 197 -1.75 -4.36 21.17
CA ARG A 197 -0.48 -5.09 21.27
C ARG A 197 0.60 -4.54 20.33
N THR A 198 0.41 -3.34 19.77
CA THR A 198 1.43 -2.63 18.98
C THR A 198 2.02 -1.52 19.82
N THR A 199 3.33 -1.59 20.08
CA THR A 199 4.01 -0.78 21.11
C THR A 199 5.44 -0.45 20.71
N THR A 200 6.05 0.54 21.38
CA THR A 200 7.48 0.89 21.20
C THR A 200 8.44 0.04 22.03
N ALA A 201 7.92 -0.70 23.01
CA ALA A 201 8.71 -1.60 23.84
C ALA A 201 8.02 -2.96 23.94
N PRO A 202 8.76 -4.07 24.11
CA PRO A 202 8.16 -5.40 24.18
C PRO A 202 7.25 -5.56 25.39
N GLN A 203 6.12 -6.23 25.19
CA GLN A 203 5.18 -6.63 26.22
C GLN A 203 4.94 -8.14 26.15
N SER A 204 4.93 -8.81 27.29
CA SER A 204 4.73 -10.26 27.33
C SER A 204 3.29 -10.65 26.89
N PRO A 205 3.12 -11.74 26.11
CA PRO A 205 4.17 -12.58 25.53
C PRO A 205 4.86 -11.93 24.33
N HIS A 206 6.19 -11.99 24.25
CA HIS A 206 6.98 -11.51 23.13
C HIS A 206 8.12 -12.48 22.79
N ALA A 207 8.52 -12.51 21.53
CA ALA A 207 9.68 -13.30 21.09
C ALA A 207 11.00 -12.62 21.49
N ARG A 208 12.01 -13.43 21.79
CA ARG A 208 13.40 -12.99 21.90
C ARG A 208 14.07 -13.04 20.54
N GLY A 209 14.91 -12.05 20.22
CA GLY A 209 15.65 -12.00 18.95
C GLY A 209 16.93 -12.81 18.97
N PHE A 210 17.26 -13.42 17.84
CA PHE A 210 18.48 -14.22 17.65
C PHE A 210 19.12 -13.95 16.28
N ALA A 211 20.46 -14.05 16.24
CA ALA A 211 21.18 -14.35 15.02
C ALA A 211 21.50 -15.85 14.99
N VAL A 212 21.50 -16.45 13.81
CA VAL A 212 21.96 -17.81 13.60
C VAL A 212 23.33 -17.76 12.94
N HIS A 213 24.30 -18.49 13.49
CA HIS A 213 25.66 -18.50 12.96
C HIS A 213 25.67 -18.99 11.50
N PRO A 214 26.35 -18.29 10.57
CA PRO A 214 26.26 -18.61 9.14
C PRO A 214 26.75 -20.01 8.78
N TRP A 215 27.70 -20.53 9.53
CA TRP A 215 28.38 -21.82 9.26
C TRP A 215 28.05 -22.90 10.27
N ALA A 216 27.13 -22.66 11.22
CA ALA A 216 26.78 -23.64 12.25
C ALA A 216 25.33 -23.39 12.73
N ASP A 217 24.65 -24.47 13.14
CA ASP A 217 23.32 -24.37 13.74
C ASP A 217 23.42 -23.93 15.21
N VAL A 218 23.91 -22.71 15.42
CA VAL A 218 24.11 -22.10 16.75
C VAL A 218 23.42 -20.75 16.78
N MET A 219 22.56 -20.55 17.78
CA MET A 219 21.88 -19.29 18.03
C MET A 219 22.72 -18.37 18.91
N GLN A 220 22.68 -17.08 18.57
CA GLN A 220 23.30 -15.99 19.32
C GLN A 220 22.22 -14.97 19.66
N PRO A 221 22.02 -14.62 20.94
CA PRO A 221 21.03 -13.61 21.32
C PRO A 221 21.38 -12.26 20.71
N GLU A 222 20.35 -11.57 20.22
CA GLU A 222 20.46 -10.19 19.72
C GLU A 222 19.90 -9.18 20.72
N PRO A 223 20.52 -7.99 20.82
CA PRO A 223 19.99 -6.92 21.65
C PRO A 223 18.68 -6.36 21.08
N ALA A 224 17.85 -5.80 21.94
CA ALA A 224 16.62 -5.11 21.59
C ALA A 224 16.65 -3.70 22.19
N GLU A 225 17.61 -2.89 21.75
CA GLU A 225 17.79 -1.53 22.22
C GLU A 225 16.67 -0.61 21.76
N ALA A 226 16.31 0.39 22.61
CA ALA A 226 15.49 1.50 22.21
C ALA A 226 16.29 2.41 21.25
N THR A 227 15.67 2.81 20.16
CA THR A 227 16.36 3.49 19.05
C THR A 227 16.26 5.02 19.09
N GLY A 228 15.58 5.58 20.12
CA GLY A 228 15.50 7.03 20.35
C GLY A 228 14.94 7.80 19.15
N LEU A 229 15.70 8.76 18.62
CA LEU A 229 15.28 9.55 17.45
C LEU A 229 15.05 8.71 16.17
N MET A 230 15.66 7.52 16.09
CA MET A 230 15.46 6.61 14.97
C MET A 230 14.22 5.72 15.12
N ALA A 231 13.49 5.81 16.23
CA ALA A 231 12.30 5.01 16.48
C ALA A 231 11.24 5.02 15.35
N PRO A 232 10.96 6.15 14.69
CA PRO A 232 10.04 6.20 13.56
C PRO A 232 10.50 5.37 12.33
N ALA A 233 11.77 5.00 12.28
CA ALA A 233 12.30 4.18 11.19
C ALA A 233 12.14 2.68 11.41
N GLY A 234 11.97 2.17 12.68
CA GLY A 234 11.95 0.72 12.84
C GLY A 234 11.75 0.17 14.25
N GLU A 235 11.21 0.90 15.21
CA GLU A 235 11.20 0.45 16.62
C GLU A 235 10.02 -0.44 17.01
N LEU A 236 8.89 -0.35 16.28
CA LEU A 236 7.64 -0.95 16.75
C LEU A 236 7.72 -2.47 16.96
N TRP A 237 7.05 -2.90 18.00
CA TRP A 237 6.69 -4.28 18.29
C TRP A 237 5.21 -4.47 17.97
N SER A 238 4.86 -5.60 17.36
CA SER A 238 3.47 -5.89 17.02
C SER A 238 3.22 -7.40 17.01
N THR A 239 1.97 -7.78 16.85
CA THR A 239 1.50 -9.17 16.76
C THR A 239 0.92 -9.43 15.38
N ALA A 240 0.83 -10.70 14.99
CA ALA A 240 0.16 -11.06 13.74
C ALA A 240 -1.33 -10.63 13.74
N GLU A 241 -2.00 -10.67 14.89
CA GLU A 241 -3.39 -10.23 15.02
C GLU A 241 -3.54 -8.72 14.80
N ASP A 242 -2.69 -7.90 15.42
CA ASP A 242 -2.73 -6.46 15.21
C ASP A 242 -2.36 -6.08 13.78
N LEU A 243 -1.36 -6.76 13.19
CA LEU A 243 -0.99 -6.53 11.80
C LEU A 243 -2.10 -6.97 10.83
N CYS A 244 -2.93 -7.97 11.15
CA CYS A 244 -4.14 -8.27 10.38
C CYS A 244 -5.13 -7.09 10.42
N ARG A 245 -5.34 -6.44 11.57
CA ARG A 245 -6.19 -5.24 11.67
C ARG A 245 -5.64 -4.09 10.84
N PHE A 246 -4.31 -3.88 10.91
CA PHE A 246 -3.65 -2.86 10.10
C PHE A 246 -3.74 -3.16 8.60
N ALA A 247 -3.62 -4.42 8.19
CA ALA A 247 -3.77 -4.85 6.80
C ALA A 247 -5.18 -4.61 6.27
N VAL A 248 -6.21 -4.89 7.06
CA VAL A 248 -7.61 -4.58 6.73
C VAL A 248 -7.80 -3.07 6.55
N PHE A 249 -7.26 -2.27 7.46
CA PHE A 249 -7.26 -0.81 7.28
C PHE A 249 -6.58 -0.39 5.98
N LEU A 250 -5.44 -0.97 5.63
CA LEU A 250 -4.75 -0.66 4.36
C LEU A 250 -5.58 -1.07 3.12
N LEU A 251 -6.45 -2.08 3.21
CA LEU A 251 -7.38 -2.48 2.15
C LEU A 251 -8.53 -1.48 1.97
N ASP A 252 -9.24 -1.19 3.05
CA ASP A 252 -10.57 -0.60 3.02
C ASP A 252 -10.61 0.86 3.49
N GLY A 253 -9.55 1.31 4.19
CA GLY A 253 -9.55 2.59 4.90
C GLY A 253 -10.28 2.50 6.24
N HIS A 254 -10.34 3.63 6.95
CA HIS A 254 -11.05 3.75 8.21
C HIS A 254 -11.42 5.21 8.48
N ASP A 255 -12.68 5.48 8.79
CA ASP A 255 -13.22 6.85 8.91
C ASP A 255 -12.47 7.72 9.94
N GLN A 256 -11.94 7.11 11.00
CA GLN A 256 -11.19 7.81 12.04
C GLN A 256 -9.68 7.87 11.81
N VAL A 257 -9.14 7.12 10.84
CA VAL A 257 -7.71 7.03 10.59
C VAL A 257 -7.34 7.68 9.27
N LEU A 258 -7.74 7.06 8.15
CA LEU A 258 -7.42 7.57 6.82
C LEU A 258 -8.40 7.00 5.79
N ALA A 259 -8.85 7.84 4.86
CA ALA A 259 -9.78 7.44 3.81
C ALA A 259 -9.14 6.45 2.82
N SER A 260 -9.95 5.56 2.24
CA SER A 260 -9.51 4.60 1.22
C SER A 260 -8.93 5.28 -0.04
N SER A 261 -9.42 6.48 -0.39
CA SER A 261 -8.87 7.27 -1.49
C SER A 261 -7.43 7.72 -1.24
N THR A 262 -7.10 8.11 -0.02
CA THR A 262 -5.74 8.49 0.37
C THR A 262 -4.82 7.26 0.40
N LEU A 263 -5.31 6.11 0.87
CA LEU A 263 -4.56 4.85 0.78
C LEU A 263 -4.31 4.44 -0.68
N ALA A 264 -5.27 4.67 -1.57
CA ALA A 264 -5.07 4.44 -3.01
C ALA A 264 -3.96 5.32 -3.59
N GLU A 265 -3.86 6.58 -3.17
CA GLU A 265 -2.75 7.47 -3.52
C GLU A 265 -1.42 6.93 -2.97
N MET A 266 -1.37 6.52 -1.70
CA MET A 266 -0.15 5.99 -1.07
C MET A 266 0.43 4.77 -1.80
N ARG A 267 -0.41 3.91 -2.37
CA ARG A 267 0.03 2.73 -3.14
C ARG A 267 0.34 3.01 -4.62
N THR A 268 0.16 4.24 -5.07
CA THR A 268 0.58 4.63 -6.42
C THR A 268 2.11 4.77 -6.46
N PRO A 269 2.80 4.25 -7.51
CA PRO A 269 4.24 4.40 -7.63
C PRO A 269 4.67 5.87 -7.57
N ALA A 270 5.49 6.22 -6.59
CA ALA A 270 5.98 7.58 -6.34
C ALA A 270 7.51 7.70 -6.49
N SER A 271 8.21 6.58 -6.68
CA SER A 271 9.64 6.54 -6.98
C SER A 271 9.88 6.06 -8.41
N PRO A 272 10.98 6.52 -9.05
CA PRO A 272 11.41 5.94 -10.31
C PRO A 272 11.61 4.42 -10.18
N PRO A 273 11.40 3.63 -11.23
CA PRO A 273 11.72 2.21 -11.20
C PRO A 273 13.22 2.01 -10.94
N GLY A 274 13.57 1.02 -10.12
CA GLY A 274 14.95 0.64 -9.86
C GLY A 274 15.59 -0.15 -11.01
N ASP A 275 16.87 -0.49 -10.86
CA ASP A 275 17.64 -1.24 -11.86
C ASP A 275 17.10 -2.64 -12.19
N ASN A 276 16.26 -3.20 -11.32
CA ASN A 276 15.59 -4.49 -11.49
C ASN A 276 14.24 -4.39 -12.24
N GLY A 277 13.99 -3.28 -12.91
CA GLY A 277 12.73 -3.01 -13.60
C GLY A 277 11.56 -2.90 -12.63
N TRP A 278 10.39 -3.42 -13.03
CA TRP A 278 9.15 -3.36 -12.23
C TRP A 278 8.98 -4.54 -11.24
N ALA A 279 10.05 -5.23 -10.83
CA ALA A 279 9.94 -6.29 -9.83
C ALA A 279 9.55 -5.75 -8.45
N SER A 280 9.90 -4.49 -8.17
CA SER A 280 9.50 -3.77 -6.96
C SER A 280 9.45 -2.27 -7.22
N GLY A 281 8.65 -1.55 -6.43
CA GLY A 281 8.52 -0.10 -6.46
C GLY A 281 8.26 0.44 -5.06
N TYR A 282 8.06 1.75 -4.97
CA TYR A 282 7.74 2.41 -3.72
C TYR A 282 6.72 3.54 -3.95
N GLY A 283 5.68 3.54 -3.12
CA GLY A 283 4.69 4.61 -3.07
C GLY A 283 5.01 5.63 -1.97
N LEU A 284 3.99 6.13 -1.29
CA LEU A 284 4.17 7.01 -0.12
C LEU A 284 4.12 6.16 1.15
N GLY A 285 5.29 5.66 1.58
CA GLY A 285 5.42 4.83 2.77
C GLY A 285 5.02 3.35 2.59
N LEU A 286 4.86 2.91 1.36
CA LEU A 286 4.50 1.54 1.00
C LEU A 286 5.47 0.98 -0.02
N GLN A 287 6.00 -0.20 0.23
CA GLN A 287 6.66 -1.03 -0.77
C GLN A 287 5.61 -1.62 -1.72
N LEU A 288 5.94 -1.69 -2.99
CA LEU A 288 5.12 -2.31 -4.03
C LEU A 288 5.84 -3.56 -4.51
N PHE A 289 5.17 -4.71 -4.45
CA PHE A 289 5.71 -6.00 -4.85
C PHE A 289 5.00 -6.45 -6.13
N HIS A 290 5.73 -6.56 -7.24
CA HIS A 290 5.16 -7.08 -8.47
C HIS A 290 5.44 -8.59 -8.57
N ARG A 291 4.38 -9.40 -8.59
CA ARG A 291 4.44 -10.87 -8.67
C ARG A 291 3.32 -11.39 -9.57
N ASP A 292 3.66 -12.23 -10.53
CA ASP A 292 2.71 -12.94 -11.39
C ASP A 292 1.67 -12.02 -12.09
N GLY A 293 2.08 -10.78 -12.43
CA GLY A 293 1.19 -9.79 -13.06
C GLY A 293 0.32 -8.99 -12.09
N GLN A 294 0.39 -9.26 -10.79
CA GLN A 294 -0.30 -8.50 -9.74
C GLN A 294 0.66 -7.58 -8.99
N VAL A 295 0.13 -6.48 -8.47
CA VAL A 295 0.86 -5.58 -7.59
C VAL A 295 0.29 -5.72 -6.18
N LEU A 296 1.10 -6.27 -5.28
CA LEU A 296 0.84 -6.24 -3.85
C LEU A 296 1.53 -5.03 -3.24
N TYR A 297 1.03 -4.54 -2.13
CA TYR A 297 1.65 -3.44 -1.41
C TYR A 297 1.72 -3.71 0.10
N GLY A 298 2.63 -3.04 0.78
CA GLY A 298 2.86 -3.23 2.21
C GLY A 298 4.25 -2.78 2.61
N HIS A 299 4.91 -3.51 3.47
CA HIS A 299 6.31 -3.26 3.82
C HIS A 299 6.96 -4.49 4.44
N SER A 300 8.27 -4.64 4.21
CA SER A 300 9.11 -5.58 4.96
C SER A 300 9.89 -4.82 6.04
N GLY A 301 10.26 -5.51 7.10
CA GLY A 301 11.03 -4.95 8.20
C GLY A 301 12.11 -5.90 8.69
N SER A 302 13.21 -5.30 9.11
CA SER A 302 14.35 -5.99 9.72
C SER A 302 14.85 -5.16 10.89
N MET A 303 15.13 -5.82 11.99
CA MET A 303 15.87 -5.30 13.14
C MET A 303 16.75 -6.44 13.67
N PRO A 304 17.81 -6.17 14.45
CA PRO A 304 18.60 -7.24 15.06
C PRO A 304 17.71 -8.29 15.73
N GLY A 305 17.83 -9.54 15.28
CA GLY A 305 17.03 -10.65 15.76
C GLY A 305 15.62 -10.78 15.21
N PHE A 306 15.18 -9.95 14.24
CA PHE A 306 13.80 -9.99 13.77
C PHE A 306 13.67 -9.65 12.30
N LEU A 307 12.78 -10.38 11.62
CA LEU A 307 12.29 -10.09 10.27
C LEU A 307 10.77 -10.09 10.28
N ALA A 308 10.17 -9.19 9.53
CA ALA A 308 8.72 -9.06 9.40
C ALA A 308 8.32 -8.67 7.99
N THR A 309 7.18 -9.11 7.52
CA THR A 309 6.54 -8.61 6.30
C THR A 309 5.02 -8.61 6.48
N LEU A 310 4.41 -7.54 6.01
CA LEU A 310 3.00 -7.42 5.74
C LEU A 310 2.84 -7.08 4.27
N CYS A 311 2.05 -7.84 3.54
CA CYS A 311 1.68 -7.56 2.16
C CYS A 311 0.18 -7.70 1.95
N VAL A 312 -0.37 -6.86 1.08
CA VAL A 312 -1.81 -6.75 0.79
C VAL A 312 -2.01 -6.94 -0.71
N SER A 313 -2.91 -7.83 -1.09
CA SER A 313 -3.41 -8.01 -2.46
C SER A 313 -4.78 -7.35 -2.58
N PRO A 314 -4.89 -6.16 -3.21
CA PRO A 314 -6.17 -5.47 -3.34
C PRO A 314 -7.15 -6.24 -4.23
N ASP A 315 -6.65 -6.92 -5.27
CA ASP A 315 -7.48 -7.65 -6.23
C ASP A 315 -8.17 -8.87 -5.59
N ASP A 316 -7.47 -9.52 -4.66
CA ASP A 316 -8.00 -10.69 -3.94
C ASP A 316 -8.68 -10.31 -2.61
N GLY A 317 -8.49 -9.06 -2.14
CA GLY A 317 -8.89 -8.61 -0.80
C GLY A 317 -8.24 -9.43 0.32
N LEU A 318 -6.99 -9.84 0.09
CA LEU A 318 -6.21 -10.67 1.00
C LEU A 318 -5.00 -9.89 1.53
N ALA A 319 -4.58 -10.24 2.73
CA ALA A 319 -3.31 -9.80 3.26
C ALA A 319 -2.56 -10.96 3.90
N GLY A 320 -1.23 -10.96 3.72
CA GLY A 320 -0.33 -11.94 4.31
C GLY A 320 0.65 -11.28 5.27
N ILE A 321 0.85 -11.92 6.41
CA ILE A 321 1.79 -11.50 7.44
C ILE A 321 2.77 -12.65 7.70
N ALA A 322 4.04 -12.33 7.85
CA ALA A 322 5.07 -13.25 8.31
C ALA A 322 6.00 -12.55 9.31
N LEU A 323 6.22 -13.18 10.46
CA LEU A 323 7.05 -12.67 11.55
C LEU A 323 8.05 -13.75 11.97
N ALA A 324 9.34 -13.42 12.02
CA ALA A 324 10.40 -14.33 12.42
C ALA A 324 11.34 -13.67 13.45
N ASN A 325 11.82 -14.45 14.39
CA ASN A 325 12.76 -13.97 15.41
C ASN A 325 14.22 -14.33 15.05
N THR A 326 14.63 -13.91 13.87
CA THR A 326 16.01 -14.09 13.38
C THR A 326 16.49 -12.85 12.63
N THR A 327 17.79 -12.56 12.70
CA THR A 327 18.42 -11.45 11.96
C THR A 327 18.43 -11.68 10.45
N SER A 328 18.55 -12.94 10.02
CA SER A 328 18.62 -13.34 8.61
C SER A 328 18.20 -14.79 8.44
N GLY A 329 18.01 -15.23 7.20
CA GLY A 329 17.73 -16.62 6.86
C GLY A 329 16.52 -16.76 5.95
N PRO A 330 15.27 -16.65 6.44
CA PRO A 330 14.11 -16.83 5.59
C PRO A 330 13.88 -15.62 4.66
N ASP A 331 13.44 -15.88 3.42
CA ASP A 331 12.83 -14.84 2.60
C ASP A 331 11.43 -14.54 3.14
N ILE A 332 11.39 -13.62 4.12
CA ILE A 332 10.18 -13.32 4.87
C ILE A 332 9.09 -12.69 3.97
N ALA A 333 9.50 -11.94 2.94
CA ALA A 333 8.56 -11.35 1.98
C ALA A 333 7.93 -12.42 1.09
N ALA A 334 8.73 -13.35 0.57
CA ALA A 334 8.20 -14.47 -0.20
C ALA A 334 7.25 -15.33 0.64
N ILE A 335 7.52 -15.53 1.93
CA ILE A 335 6.62 -16.30 2.81
C ILE A 335 5.26 -15.59 2.90
N ALA A 336 5.22 -14.30 3.20
CA ALA A 336 3.97 -13.56 3.33
C ALA A 336 3.16 -13.55 2.01
N ILE A 337 3.84 -13.35 0.87
CA ILE A 337 3.23 -13.37 -0.47
C ILE A 337 2.68 -14.76 -0.81
N ASP A 338 3.44 -15.82 -0.52
CA ASP A 338 3.00 -17.20 -0.76
C ASP A 338 1.76 -17.57 0.09
N LEU A 339 1.65 -17.06 1.32
CA LEU A 339 0.46 -17.27 2.14
C LEU A 339 -0.77 -16.65 1.48
N VAL A 340 -0.67 -15.43 0.92
CA VAL A 340 -1.74 -14.81 0.14
C VAL A 340 -2.08 -15.67 -1.07
N LYS A 341 -1.05 -16.07 -1.85
CA LYS A 341 -1.24 -16.87 -3.06
C LYS A 341 -1.91 -18.21 -2.79
N ILE A 342 -1.51 -18.92 -1.73
CA ILE A 342 -2.14 -20.20 -1.34
C ILE A 342 -3.64 -20.02 -1.11
N VAL A 343 -4.06 -18.94 -0.46
CA VAL A 343 -5.48 -18.68 -0.25
C VAL A 343 -6.16 -18.24 -1.54
N ALA A 344 -5.58 -17.33 -2.31
CA ALA A 344 -6.14 -16.87 -3.57
C ALA A 344 -6.39 -18.03 -4.56
N ASP A 345 -5.43 -18.95 -4.67
CA ASP A 345 -5.49 -20.10 -5.60
C ASP A 345 -6.50 -21.18 -5.14
N ASN A 346 -6.67 -21.41 -3.84
CA ASN A 346 -7.49 -22.50 -3.31
C ASN A 346 -8.87 -22.06 -2.81
N GLU A 347 -9.02 -20.79 -2.44
CA GLU A 347 -10.23 -20.18 -1.91
C GLU A 347 -10.56 -18.88 -2.69
N PRO A 348 -10.68 -18.93 -4.02
CA PRO A 348 -10.95 -17.72 -4.80
C PRO A 348 -12.31 -17.13 -4.42
N ARG A 349 -12.40 -15.80 -4.41
CA ARG A 349 -13.68 -15.12 -4.26
C ARG A 349 -14.61 -15.49 -5.43
N LEU A 350 -15.80 -15.87 -5.11
CA LEU A 350 -16.84 -15.99 -6.12
C LEU A 350 -17.25 -14.58 -6.55
N PRO A 351 -17.25 -14.27 -7.87
CA PRO A 351 -17.74 -12.98 -8.33
C PRO A 351 -19.19 -12.78 -7.93
N ALA A 352 -19.57 -11.53 -7.65
CA ALA A 352 -20.94 -11.19 -7.38
C ALA A 352 -21.84 -11.69 -8.53
N ARG A 353 -23.00 -12.25 -8.18
CA ARG A 353 -23.97 -12.67 -9.19
C ARG A 353 -24.33 -11.47 -10.07
N TRP A 354 -24.23 -11.65 -11.39
CA TRP A 354 -24.74 -10.64 -12.30
C TRP A 354 -26.19 -10.35 -12.01
N LYS A 355 -26.54 -9.07 -11.94
CA LYS A 355 -27.92 -8.59 -11.76
C LYS A 355 -28.17 -7.54 -12.84
N PRO A 356 -29.33 -7.61 -13.53
CA PRO A 356 -29.71 -6.54 -14.45
C PRO A 356 -30.01 -5.26 -13.70
N LEU A 357 -29.97 -4.12 -14.41
CA LEU A 357 -30.49 -2.86 -13.89
C LEU A 357 -31.97 -3.01 -13.59
N PRO A 358 -32.45 -2.65 -12.39
CA PRO A 358 -33.87 -2.76 -12.04
C PRO A 358 -34.75 -1.80 -12.85
N HIS A 359 -34.20 -0.65 -13.21
CA HIS A 359 -34.83 0.36 -14.06
C HIS A 359 -33.80 0.88 -15.06
N VAL A 360 -34.22 0.99 -16.32
CA VAL A 360 -33.37 1.51 -17.39
C VAL A 360 -33.90 2.86 -17.82
N ASP A 361 -33.03 3.87 -17.78
CA ASP A 361 -33.27 5.14 -18.44
C ASP A 361 -33.17 4.91 -19.97
N GLN A 362 -34.29 5.18 -20.67
CA GLN A 362 -34.36 4.97 -22.13
C GLN A 362 -33.38 5.88 -22.87
N ALA A 363 -33.14 7.09 -22.37
CA ALA A 363 -32.17 7.99 -22.96
C ALA A 363 -30.76 7.46 -22.87
N LEU A 364 -30.37 6.85 -21.72
CA LEU A 364 -29.08 6.17 -21.57
C LEU A 364 -28.98 4.92 -22.42
N LEU A 365 -30.07 4.14 -22.51
CA LEU A 365 -30.08 2.94 -23.35
C LEU A 365 -29.87 3.30 -24.82
N ALA A 366 -30.45 4.41 -25.28
CA ALA A 366 -30.28 4.89 -26.64
C ALA A 366 -28.81 5.30 -26.96
N LEU A 367 -28.01 5.63 -25.95
CA LEU A 367 -26.58 5.91 -26.13
C LEU A 367 -25.75 4.65 -26.31
N THR A 368 -26.20 3.49 -25.89
CA THR A 368 -25.43 2.24 -26.01
C THR A 368 -25.24 1.80 -27.46
N GLY A 369 -24.27 0.92 -27.68
CA GLY A 369 -23.94 0.38 -28.99
C GLY A 369 -22.70 1.01 -29.61
N LEU A 370 -22.63 0.94 -30.93
CA LEU A 370 -21.43 1.37 -31.66
C LEU A 370 -21.32 2.89 -31.74
N TRP A 371 -20.08 3.33 -31.59
CA TRP A 371 -19.59 4.67 -31.80
C TRP A 371 -18.28 4.63 -32.55
N TYR A 372 -17.91 5.65 -33.28
CA TYR A 372 -16.70 5.69 -34.10
C TYR A 372 -15.84 6.89 -33.76
N TRP A 373 -14.58 6.65 -33.49
CA TRP A 373 -13.54 7.66 -33.49
C TRP A 373 -12.82 7.62 -34.85
N GLY A 374 -13.22 8.49 -35.77
CA GLY A 374 -12.85 8.32 -37.17
C GLY A 374 -13.36 6.99 -37.74
N PRO A 375 -12.52 6.17 -38.35
CA PRO A 375 -12.89 4.84 -38.84
C PRO A 375 -12.87 3.75 -37.76
N ARG A 376 -12.41 4.05 -36.55
CA ARG A 376 -12.20 3.05 -35.49
C ARG A 376 -13.46 2.84 -34.65
N PRO A 377 -14.00 1.61 -34.59
CA PRO A 377 -15.19 1.33 -33.83
C PRO A 377 -14.92 1.18 -32.34
N TYR A 378 -15.78 1.81 -31.56
CA TYR A 378 -15.92 1.71 -30.10
C TYR A 378 -17.31 1.20 -29.75
N VAL A 379 -17.48 0.72 -28.54
CA VAL A 379 -18.80 0.37 -28.02
C VAL A 379 -19.02 1.04 -26.69
N LEU A 380 -20.18 1.72 -26.55
CA LEU A 380 -20.65 2.24 -25.29
C LEU A 380 -21.60 1.22 -24.66
N ARG A 381 -21.29 0.81 -23.43
CA ARG A 381 -22.09 -0.15 -22.64
C ARG A 381 -22.60 0.53 -21.37
N LEU A 382 -23.83 0.27 -21.02
CA LEU A 382 -24.39 0.62 -19.73
C LEU A 382 -24.23 -0.56 -18.77
N ARG A 383 -23.55 -0.33 -17.67
CA ARG A 383 -23.20 -1.35 -16.67
C ARG A 383 -24.24 -1.40 -15.54
N ALA A 384 -24.26 -2.50 -14.79
CA ALA A 384 -25.22 -2.71 -13.69
C ALA A 384 -25.06 -1.74 -12.52
N ASP A 385 -23.89 -1.14 -12.35
CA ASP A 385 -23.56 -0.06 -11.41
C ASP A 385 -23.96 1.35 -11.90
N ARG A 386 -24.68 1.43 -13.02
CA ARG A 386 -25.06 2.64 -13.73
C ARG A 386 -23.90 3.42 -14.36
N ALA A 387 -22.69 2.92 -14.33
CA ALA A 387 -21.60 3.50 -15.11
C ALA A 387 -21.79 3.21 -16.60
N VAL A 388 -21.33 4.11 -17.43
CA VAL A 388 -21.15 3.80 -18.86
C VAL A 388 -19.70 3.46 -19.12
N GLU A 389 -19.46 2.49 -19.97
CA GLU A 389 -18.12 2.06 -20.40
C GLU A 389 -17.97 2.33 -21.89
N LEU A 390 -16.98 3.14 -22.25
CA LEU A 390 -16.57 3.33 -23.64
C LEU A 390 -15.28 2.54 -23.87
N SER A 391 -15.32 1.56 -24.77
CA SER A 391 -14.18 0.69 -25.06
C SER A 391 -14.06 0.40 -26.55
N PRO A 392 -12.83 0.23 -27.10
CA PRO A 392 -12.67 -0.17 -28.50
C PRO A 392 -13.24 -1.57 -28.72
N VAL A 393 -13.77 -1.83 -29.90
CA VAL A 393 -14.24 -3.16 -30.30
C VAL A 393 -13.07 -4.13 -30.41
N ALA A 394 -11.91 -3.68 -30.89
CA ALA A 394 -10.66 -4.44 -30.85
C ALA A 394 -10.10 -4.50 -29.42
N ALA A 395 -9.40 -5.57 -29.08
CA ALA A 395 -8.88 -5.82 -27.72
C ALA A 395 -7.85 -4.79 -27.23
N SER A 396 -7.30 -3.95 -28.11
CA SER A 396 -6.31 -2.91 -27.76
C SER A 396 -6.84 -1.50 -28.03
N GLY A 397 -6.64 -0.60 -27.09
CA GLY A 397 -7.01 0.82 -27.24
C GLY A 397 -7.44 1.46 -25.91
N ARG A 398 -7.88 2.72 -26.03
CA ARG A 398 -8.28 3.52 -24.88
C ARG A 398 -9.68 3.12 -24.42
N ALA A 399 -9.79 2.56 -23.24
CA ALA A 399 -11.05 2.22 -22.60
C ALA A 399 -11.16 2.98 -21.28
N SER A 400 -12.39 3.37 -20.90
CA SER A 400 -12.67 3.95 -19.59
C SER A 400 -14.12 3.74 -19.21
N ARG A 401 -14.38 3.67 -17.92
CA ARG A 401 -15.70 3.77 -17.33
C ARG A 401 -15.96 5.21 -16.92
N PHE A 402 -17.21 5.61 -16.93
CA PHE A 402 -17.62 6.98 -16.62
C PHE A 402 -18.81 6.96 -15.67
N ARG A 403 -18.81 7.88 -14.72
CA ARG A 403 -19.88 8.12 -13.76
C ARG A 403 -20.67 9.34 -14.19
N ALA A 404 -22.02 9.25 -14.11
CA ALA A 404 -22.89 10.39 -14.34
C ALA A 404 -22.68 11.48 -13.28
N GLU A 405 -22.69 12.73 -13.73
CA GLU A 405 -22.65 13.91 -12.87
C GLU A 405 -24.02 14.63 -12.87
N PRO A 406 -24.32 15.44 -11.84
CA PRO A 406 -25.60 16.14 -11.73
C PRO A 406 -25.92 17.12 -12.88
N ASP A 407 -24.88 17.61 -13.56
CA ASP A 407 -25.00 18.54 -14.69
C ASP A 407 -25.26 17.84 -16.04
N GLY A 408 -25.44 16.52 -16.03
CA GLY A 408 -25.66 15.73 -17.24
C GLY A 408 -24.40 15.32 -17.98
N THR A 409 -23.24 15.67 -17.47
CA THR A 409 -21.94 15.18 -17.97
C THR A 409 -21.54 13.86 -17.31
N TRP A 410 -20.41 13.30 -17.72
CA TRP A 410 -19.88 12.06 -17.18
C TRP A 410 -18.39 12.21 -16.92
N THR A 411 -17.93 11.81 -15.74
CA THR A 411 -16.51 11.83 -15.34
C THR A 411 -15.87 10.47 -15.53
N GLY A 412 -14.72 10.44 -16.20
CA GLY A 412 -13.90 9.23 -16.37
C GLY A 412 -13.35 8.70 -15.05
N LEU A 413 -13.55 7.42 -14.79
CA LEU A 413 -13.18 6.76 -13.53
C LEU A 413 -11.85 6.02 -13.60
N ASP A 414 -11.45 5.59 -14.80
CA ASP A 414 -10.28 4.75 -15.01
C ASP A 414 -9.70 4.88 -16.42
N GLY A 415 -8.57 4.24 -16.66
CA GLY A 415 -7.93 4.17 -17.97
C GLY A 415 -7.39 5.52 -18.45
N TYR A 416 -7.37 5.68 -19.77
CA TYR A 416 -6.79 6.88 -20.40
C TYR A 416 -7.56 8.16 -20.10
N TYR A 417 -8.87 8.03 -19.86
CA TYR A 417 -9.76 9.17 -19.64
C TYR A 417 -10.10 9.42 -18.17
N THR A 418 -9.25 8.95 -17.24
CA THR A 418 -9.44 9.25 -15.80
C THR A 418 -9.49 10.76 -15.56
N GLY A 419 -10.59 11.23 -14.95
CA GLY A 419 -10.82 12.64 -14.65
C GLY A 419 -11.33 13.48 -15.83
N GLU A 420 -11.32 12.94 -17.05
CA GLU A 420 -11.84 13.64 -18.24
C GLU A 420 -13.37 13.63 -18.27
N THR A 421 -13.94 14.66 -18.91
CA THR A 421 -15.38 14.84 -19.00
C THR A 421 -15.91 14.35 -20.35
N LEU A 422 -16.84 13.40 -20.32
CA LEU A 422 -17.62 12.97 -21.48
C LEU A 422 -18.94 13.74 -21.51
N ARG A 423 -19.29 14.31 -22.66
CA ARG A 423 -20.54 15.03 -22.93
C ARG A 423 -21.32 14.37 -24.06
N VAL A 424 -22.64 14.37 -23.95
CA VAL A 424 -23.54 13.98 -25.02
C VAL A 424 -23.99 15.25 -25.71
N VAL A 425 -23.57 15.47 -26.94
CA VAL A 425 -23.95 16.62 -27.75
C VAL A 425 -25.18 16.26 -28.58
N ARG A 426 -26.19 17.15 -28.57
CA ARG A 426 -27.45 16.95 -29.29
C ARG A 426 -27.60 17.97 -30.39
N GLY A 427 -28.21 17.56 -31.49
CA GLY A 427 -28.59 18.44 -32.58
C GLY A 427 -29.83 19.30 -32.28
N ALA A 428 -30.23 20.10 -33.25
CA ALA A 428 -31.40 20.99 -33.13
C ALA A 428 -32.74 20.24 -32.98
N ASP A 429 -32.79 18.98 -33.35
CA ASP A 429 -33.94 18.07 -33.24
C ASP A 429 -33.92 17.22 -31.94
N ASP A 430 -33.04 17.55 -30.98
CA ASP A 430 -32.76 16.83 -29.75
C ASP A 430 -32.19 15.40 -29.98
N ALA A 431 -31.93 15.01 -31.21
CA ALA A 431 -31.23 13.75 -31.48
C ALA A 431 -29.76 13.85 -31.04
N VAL A 432 -29.22 12.73 -30.62
CA VAL A 432 -27.80 12.67 -30.27
C VAL A 432 -26.96 12.77 -31.52
N ASP A 433 -26.16 13.82 -31.62
CA ASP A 433 -25.27 14.08 -32.74
C ASP A 433 -23.94 13.37 -32.58
N HIS A 434 -23.25 13.62 -31.45
CA HIS A 434 -21.96 12.98 -31.13
C HIS A 434 -21.70 12.91 -29.62
N LEU A 435 -20.65 12.15 -29.25
CA LEU A 435 -20.07 12.23 -27.91
C LEU A 435 -18.78 13.05 -27.99
N ASP A 436 -18.65 13.99 -27.07
CA ASP A 436 -17.49 14.86 -26.91
C ASP A 436 -16.72 14.39 -25.65
N LEU A 437 -15.44 14.05 -25.81
CA LEU A 437 -14.56 13.61 -24.75
C LEU A 437 -13.23 14.36 -24.85
N GLY A 438 -13.21 15.56 -24.27
CA GLY A 438 -12.12 16.51 -24.44
C GLY A 438 -12.00 17.00 -25.89
N SER A 439 -10.94 16.63 -26.59
CA SER A 439 -10.77 16.93 -28.02
C SER A 439 -11.16 15.78 -28.95
N PHE A 440 -11.69 14.68 -28.39
CA PHE A 440 -12.11 13.52 -29.15
C PHE A 440 -13.61 13.54 -29.40
N VAL A 441 -14.00 13.35 -30.66
CA VAL A 441 -15.40 13.28 -31.09
C VAL A 441 -15.70 11.86 -31.53
N PHE A 442 -16.79 11.28 -30.99
CA PHE A 442 -17.28 9.96 -31.37
C PHE A 442 -18.65 10.10 -32.03
N THR A 443 -18.79 9.55 -33.23
CA THR A 443 -20.01 9.62 -34.06
C THR A 443 -20.66 8.25 -34.20
N ARG A 444 -21.95 8.22 -34.59
CA ARG A 444 -22.68 6.97 -34.85
C ARG A 444 -22.23 6.23 -36.11
N GLU A 445 -21.63 6.94 -37.03
CA GLU A 445 -21.14 6.41 -38.30
C GLU A 445 -19.62 6.66 -38.41
N PRO A 446 -18.87 5.82 -39.09
CA PRO A 446 -17.47 6.06 -39.33
C PRO A 446 -17.25 7.25 -40.26
N TYR A 447 -16.14 7.97 -40.05
CA TYR A 447 -15.75 9.03 -40.98
C TYR A 447 -15.36 8.43 -42.32
N GLU A 448 -15.98 8.90 -43.40
CA GLU A 448 -15.57 8.58 -44.76
C GLU A 448 -14.69 9.69 -45.34
N SER A 449 -13.82 9.33 -46.29
CA SER A 449 -12.99 10.31 -46.99
C SER A 449 -13.88 11.31 -47.74
N GLY A 450 -13.78 12.62 -47.35
CA GLY A 450 -14.56 13.70 -47.92
C GLY A 450 -15.91 13.99 -47.26
N ALA A 451 -16.33 13.20 -46.24
CA ALA A 451 -17.51 13.56 -45.45
C ALA A 451 -17.23 14.76 -44.55
N PRO A 452 -18.25 15.62 -44.29
CA PRO A 452 -18.09 16.70 -43.30
C PRO A 452 -17.91 16.06 -41.91
N LEU A 453 -16.83 16.44 -41.21
CA LEU A 453 -16.58 15.99 -39.85
C LEU A 453 -17.61 16.65 -38.90
N ALA A 454 -18.08 15.91 -37.90
CA ALA A 454 -18.97 16.43 -36.85
C ALA A 454 -18.34 17.60 -36.09
N ALA A 455 -17.02 17.51 -35.84
CA ALA A 455 -16.22 18.62 -35.35
C ALA A 455 -15.41 19.24 -36.51
N ARG A 456 -15.79 20.41 -36.97
CA ARG A 456 -14.98 21.14 -37.95
C ARG A 456 -13.73 21.71 -37.27
N PRO A 457 -12.57 21.71 -37.96
CA PRO A 457 -11.44 22.46 -37.49
C PRO A 457 -11.81 23.92 -37.29
N ASP A 458 -11.47 24.50 -36.15
CA ASP A 458 -11.66 25.94 -35.95
C ASP A 458 -10.69 26.67 -36.90
N PRO A 459 -11.23 27.52 -37.80
CA PRO A 459 -10.39 28.22 -38.76
C PRO A 459 -9.40 29.22 -38.11
N ASN A 460 -9.63 29.56 -36.84
CA ASN A 460 -8.75 30.42 -36.04
C ASN A 460 -7.69 29.62 -35.26
N GLY A 461 -7.72 28.31 -35.38
CA GLY A 461 -6.78 27.43 -34.65
C GLY A 461 -7.01 27.41 -33.13
N TRP A 462 -5.95 27.37 -32.38
CA TRP A 462 -5.98 27.42 -30.92
C TRP A 462 -6.28 28.85 -30.45
N GLY A 463 -7.53 29.30 -30.62
CA GLY A 463 -7.94 30.61 -30.13
C GLY A 463 -7.84 30.70 -28.60
N ALA A 464 -7.36 31.83 -28.09
CA ALA A 464 -7.48 32.15 -26.67
C ALA A 464 -8.96 32.32 -26.34
N GLY A 465 -9.52 31.36 -25.59
CA GLY A 465 -10.84 31.49 -24.97
C GLY A 465 -10.79 32.38 -23.75
#